data_6f21d4742fd7514bc29ea6ac842bf921
#
_entry.id   6f21d4742fd7514bc29ea6ac842bf921
#
_cell.length_a   1.000
_cell.length_b   1.000
_cell.length_c   1.000
_cell.angle_alpha   90.00
_cell.angle_beta   90.00
_cell.angle_gamma   90.00
#
_symmetry.space_group_name_H-M   'P 1'
#
loop_
_entity.id
_entity.type
_entity.pdbx_description
1 polymer ?
#
loop_
_entity_poly.entity_id
_entity_poly.type
_entity_poly.pdbx_seq_one_letter_code
_entity_poly.pdbx_strand_id
1 'polypeptide(L)'
;MFLNISLLEWVGYLGSVLVAVSLTMSSIVKLRWFNLVGAGIFSFYGFAIGSLPVGLLNLFIVLANIYYLIRIYNRKETFKLIPTTLKDSYLQYFLDFNNKEIQIFFPDYRQFIAVDRGHAEDTVALLLLRDTQVAGVFSGIKKTEDLFIYLDYVTAPYRDLKPGEYIYKKKVNVLKDLGVKRLICEIEHPQHKEYLRKMGFVEEKSENKSRFVKEV
;
A
#
# COMPACT_ATOMS: atom_id res chain seq x y z
N MET A 1 -19.89 41.64 -15.09
CA MET A 1 -19.22 41.21 -16.33
C MET A 1 -18.57 39.86 -16.03
N PHE A 2 -19.39 38.80 -16.02
CA PHE A 2 -18.91 37.43 -15.77
C PHE A 2 -18.43 36.84 -17.10
N LEU A 3 -17.18 36.45 -17.09
CA LEU A 3 -16.35 35.87 -18.11
C LEU A 3 -17.12 34.94 -19.06
N ASN A 4 -17.20 35.29 -20.34
CA ASN A 4 -17.50 34.36 -21.42
C ASN A 4 -16.26 33.42 -21.58
N ILE A 5 -16.10 32.53 -20.64
CA ILE A 5 -15.03 31.52 -20.69
C ILE A 5 -15.45 30.52 -21.78
N SER A 6 -14.62 30.37 -22.79
CA SER A 6 -14.86 29.40 -23.86
C SER A 6 -14.79 27.96 -23.29
N LEU A 7 -15.52 27.03 -23.94
CA LEU A 7 -15.42 25.60 -23.56
C LEU A 7 -13.98 25.10 -23.53
N LEU A 8 -13.15 25.65 -24.44
CA LEU A 8 -11.75 25.29 -24.56
C LEU A 8 -10.91 25.74 -23.34
N GLU A 9 -11.21 26.94 -22.78
CA GLU A 9 -10.57 27.41 -21.54
C GLU A 9 -10.92 26.54 -20.33
N TRP A 10 -12.19 26.07 -20.26
CA TRP A 10 -12.59 25.11 -19.21
C TRP A 10 -11.80 23.81 -19.29
N VAL A 11 -11.51 23.30 -20.50
CA VAL A 11 -10.64 22.13 -20.70
C VAL A 11 -9.23 22.38 -20.18
N GLY A 12 -8.68 23.57 -20.45
CA GLY A 12 -7.37 23.97 -19.90
C GLY A 12 -7.36 24.03 -18.38
N TYR A 13 -8.37 24.65 -17.75
CA TYR A 13 -8.49 24.69 -16.30
C TYR A 13 -8.60 23.28 -15.68
N LEU A 14 -9.40 22.39 -16.29
CA LEU A 14 -9.53 21.01 -15.83
C LEU A 14 -8.17 20.29 -15.85
N GLY A 15 -7.42 20.42 -16.95
CA GLY A 15 -6.09 19.84 -17.07
C GLY A 15 -5.13 20.37 -15.99
N SER A 16 -5.11 21.68 -15.77
CA SER A 16 -4.28 22.33 -14.76
C SER A 16 -4.61 21.86 -13.34
N VAL A 17 -5.91 21.77 -13.00
CA VAL A 17 -6.36 21.29 -11.68
C VAL A 17 -5.95 19.83 -11.47
N LEU A 18 -6.10 18.98 -12.47
CA LEU A 18 -5.68 17.57 -12.36
C LEU A 18 -4.17 17.43 -12.13
N VAL A 19 -3.35 18.22 -12.83
CA VAL A 19 -1.90 18.26 -12.59
C VAL A 19 -1.61 18.75 -11.18
N ALA A 20 -2.23 19.85 -10.73
CA ALA A 20 -2.02 20.39 -9.39
C ALA A 20 -2.42 19.39 -8.30
N VAL A 21 -3.58 18.74 -8.43
CA VAL A 21 -4.06 17.69 -7.52
C VAL A 21 -3.10 16.51 -7.50
N SER A 22 -2.52 16.14 -8.65
CA SER A 22 -1.55 15.04 -8.69
C SER A 22 -0.37 15.24 -7.75
N LEU A 23 0.10 16.48 -7.58
CA LEU A 23 1.25 16.82 -6.75
C LEU A 23 0.99 16.67 -5.24
N THR A 24 -0.28 16.64 -4.83
CA THR A 24 -0.66 16.42 -3.42
C THR A 24 -0.74 14.94 -3.05
N MET A 25 -0.57 14.03 -4.00
CA MET A 25 -0.72 12.61 -3.78
C MET A 25 0.54 11.98 -3.18
N SER A 26 0.39 11.26 -2.10
CA SER A 26 1.47 10.49 -1.46
C SER A 26 1.84 9.21 -2.24
N SER A 27 0.95 8.71 -3.09
CA SER A 27 1.18 7.53 -3.92
C SER A 27 1.81 7.92 -5.25
N ILE A 28 3.01 7.41 -5.52
CA ILE A 28 3.75 7.67 -6.78
C ILE A 28 2.94 7.20 -8.00
N VAL A 29 2.25 6.07 -7.91
CA VAL A 29 1.46 5.52 -9.02
C VAL A 29 0.25 6.41 -9.30
N LYS A 30 -0.49 6.82 -8.27
CA LYS A 30 -1.64 7.74 -8.41
C LYS A 30 -1.18 9.08 -8.97
N LEU A 31 -0.11 9.65 -8.40
CA LEU A 31 0.50 10.89 -8.92
C LEU A 31 0.77 10.78 -10.42
N ARG A 32 1.42 9.70 -10.88
CA ARG A 32 1.73 9.50 -12.30
C ARG A 32 0.50 9.39 -13.18
N TRP A 33 -0.54 8.68 -12.73
CA TRP A 33 -1.79 8.56 -13.48
C TRP A 33 -2.54 9.89 -13.58
N PHE A 34 -2.72 10.61 -12.48
CA PHE A 34 -3.39 11.91 -12.50
C PHE A 34 -2.62 12.94 -13.31
N ASN A 35 -1.29 12.98 -13.19
CA ASN A 35 -0.45 13.87 -13.96
C ASN A 35 -0.47 13.51 -15.46
N LEU A 36 -0.50 12.21 -15.81
CA LEU A 36 -0.65 11.75 -17.19
C LEU A 36 -1.93 12.27 -17.82
N VAL A 37 -3.06 12.07 -17.14
CA VAL A 37 -4.38 12.51 -17.63
C VAL A 37 -4.44 14.04 -17.73
N GLY A 38 -4.01 14.74 -16.68
CA GLY A 38 -4.01 16.21 -16.66
C GLY A 38 -3.11 16.82 -17.72
N ALA A 39 -1.89 16.30 -17.88
CA ALA A 39 -0.96 16.76 -18.92
C ALA A 39 -1.47 16.42 -20.34
N GLY A 40 -2.16 15.29 -20.52
CA GLY A 40 -2.79 14.93 -21.79
C GLY A 40 -3.87 15.94 -22.20
N ILE A 41 -4.75 16.27 -21.26
CA ILE A 41 -5.80 17.30 -21.46
C ILE A 41 -5.16 18.66 -21.76
N PHE A 42 -4.12 19.02 -21.00
CA PHE A 42 -3.48 20.32 -21.16
C PHE A 42 -2.62 20.42 -22.42
N SER A 43 -2.05 19.30 -22.87
CA SER A 43 -1.37 19.22 -24.18
C SER A 43 -2.35 19.43 -25.33
N PHE A 44 -3.51 18.76 -25.29
CA PHE A 44 -4.59 18.96 -26.26
C PHE A 44 -5.05 20.44 -26.30
N TYR A 45 -5.31 21.02 -25.12
CA TYR A 45 -5.64 22.43 -25.01
C TYR A 45 -4.59 23.35 -25.66
N GLY A 46 -3.30 23.12 -25.35
CA GLY A 46 -2.21 23.92 -25.89
C GLY A 46 -2.14 23.90 -27.41
N PHE A 47 -2.32 22.74 -28.05
CA PHE A 47 -2.39 22.63 -29.51
C PHE A 47 -3.66 23.28 -30.08
N ALA A 48 -4.81 23.12 -29.40
CA ALA A 48 -6.09 23.67 -29.84
C ALA A 48 -6.11 25.23 -29.87
N ILE A 49 -5.40 25.87 -28.94
CA ILE A 49 -5.24 27.35 -28.92
C ILE A 49 -4.06 27.85 -29.79
N GLY A 50 -3.34 26.94 -30.49
CA GLY A 50 -2.19 27.29 -31.32
C GLY A 50 -0.92 27.56 -30.51
N SER A 51 -0.88 27.27 -29.21
CA SER A 51 0.31 27.44 -28.36
C SER A 51 1.20 26.22 -28.40
N LEU A 52 2.09 26.13 -29.41
CA LEU A 52 3.05 25.03 -29.58
C LEU A 52 3.91 24.77 -28.34
N PRO A 53 4.47 25.79 -27.62
CA PRO A 53 5.27 25.52 -26.43
C PRO A 53 4.50 24.80 -25.33
N VAL A 54 3.24 25.19 -25.09
CA VAL A 54 2.38 24.56 -24.07
C VAL A 54 2.00 23.15 -24.49
N GLY A 55 1.61 22.94 -25.76
CA GLY A 55 1.27 21.63 -26.30
C GLY A 55 2.42 20.65 -26.21
N LEU A 56 3.60 21.03 -26.69
CA LEU A 56 4.81 20.18 -26.73
C LEU A 56 5.34 19.86 -25.31
N LEU A 57 5.38 20.85 -24.41
CA LEU A 57 5.84 20.63 -23.05
C LEU A 57 4.96 19.60 -22.33
N ASN A 58 3.65 19.74 -22.45
CA ASN A 58 2.72 18.81 -21.81
C ASN A 58 2.72 17.42 -22.48
N LEU A 59 2.93 17.35 -23.80
CA LEU A 59 3.15 16.08 -24.49
C LEU A 59 4.40 15.37 -23.98
N PHE A 60 5.50 16.09 -23.74
CA PHE A 60 6.69 15.53 -23.13
C PHE A 60 6.40 14.98 -21.72
N ILE A 61 5.61 15.70 -20.92
CA ILE A 61 5.18 15.23 -19.58
C ILE A 61 4.35 13.95 -19.70
N VAL A 62 3.45 13.84 -20.69
CA VAL A 62 2.69 12.61 -20.97
C VAL A 62 3.63 11.44 -21.24
N LEU A 63 4.58 11.62 -22.17
CA LEU A 63 5.54 10.57 -22.53
C LEU A 63 6.40 10.14 -21.33
N ALA A 64 6.87 11.11 -20.53
CA ALA A 64 7.60 10.83 -19.32
C ALA A 64 6.78 10.02 -18.31
N ASN A 65 5.51 10.37 -18.09
CA ASN A 65 4.64 9.63 -17.17
C ASN A 65 4.37 8.20 -17.68
N ILE A 66 4.13 8.00 -18.98
CA ILE A 66 4.00 6.68 -19.60
C ILE A 66 5.28 5.85 -19.36
N TYR A 67 6.44 6.40 -19.65
CA TYR A 67 7.72 5.72 -19.43
C TYR A 67 7.89 5.28 -17.97
N TYR A 68 7.63 6.17 -17.01
CA TYR A 68 7.76 5.83 -15.59
C TYR A 68 6.71 4.82 -15.13
N LEU A 69 5.46 4.91 -15.60
CA LEU A 69 4.44 3.91 -15.29
C LEU A 69 4.83 2.53 -15.82
N ILE A 70 5.28 2.43 -17.07
CA ILE A 70 5.78 1.18 -17.63
C ILE A 70 6.93 0.63 -16.78
N ARG A 71 7.87 1.47 -16.37
CA ARG A 71 9.01 1.08 -15.54
C ARG A 71 8.55 0.60 -14.15
N ILE A 72 7.57 1.25 -13.54
CA ILE A 72 7.01 0.84 -12.24
C ILE A 72 6.32 -0.52 -12.36
N TYR A 73 5.47 -0.71 -13.38
CA TYR A 73 4.74 -1.96 -13.56
C TYR A 73 5.62 -3.12 -14.02
N ASN A 74 6.66 -2.84 -14.78
CA ASN A 74 7.63 -3.87 -15.23
C ASN A 74 8.74 -4.15 -14.21
N ARG A 75 8.86 -3.37 -13.14
CA ARG A 75 9.82 -3.68 -12.08
C ARG A 75 9.42 -5.02 -11.46
N LYS A 76 10.28 -6.01 -11.60
CA LYS A 76 10.16 -7.24 -10.79
C LYS A 76 10.20 -6.80 -9.34
N GLU A 77 9.09 -7.00 -8.65
CA GLU A 77 8.98 -6.63 -7.25
C GLU A 77 10.02 -7.42 -6.46
N THR A 78 11.01 -6.74 -5.95
CA THR A 78 12.08 -7.32 -5.13
C THR A 78 11.74 -7.18 -3.66
N PHE A 79 10.51 -7.56 -3.28
CA PHE A 79 10.18 -7.73 -1.89
C PHE A 79 10.89 -8.97 -1.33
N LYS A 80 11.36 -8.87 -0.10
CA LYS A 80 11.87 -9.99 0.69
C LYS A 80 11.23 -9.99 2.06
N LEU A 81 10.88 -11.19 2.54
CA LEU A 81 10.50 -11.40 3.94
C LEU A 81 11.74 -11.87 4.69
N ILE A 82 12.10 -11.15 5.74
CA ILE A 82 13.22 -11.49 6.61
C ILE A 82 12.67 -11.77 8.00
N PRO A 83 12.90 -12.96 8.57
CA PRO A 83 12.57 -13.24 9.96
C PRO A 83 13.28 -12.26 10.90
N THR A 84 12.56 -11.80 11.91
CA THR A 84 13.08 -10.94 12.97
C THR A 84 12.46 -11.34 14.29
N THR A 85 12.84 -10.68 15.35
CA THR A 85 12.23 -10.84 16.67
C THR A 85 11.59 -9.54 17.12
N LEU A 86 10.54 -9.63 17.93
CA LEU A 86 9.91 -8.43 18.47
C LEU A 86 10.83 -7.61 19.39
N LYS A 87 11.96 -8.17 19.82
CA LYS A 87 13.00 -7.50 20.62
C LYS A 87 14.05 -6.77 19.77
N ASP A 88 14.00 -6.95 18.44
CA ASP A 88 14.94 -6.30 17.53
C ASP A 88 14.81 -4.77 17.63
N SER A 89 15.92 -4.09 17.87
CA SER A 89 15.95 -2.64 18.09
C SER A 89 15.50 -1.86 16.85
N TYR A 90 15.82 -2.35 15.66
CA TYR A 90 15.37 -1.71 14.43
C TYR A 90 13.87 -1.88 14.21
N LEU A 91 13.32 -3.07 14.48
CA LEU A 91 11.88 -3.29 14.45
C LEU A 91 11.17 -2.37 15.45
N GLN A 92 11.66 -2.26 16.68
CA GLN A 92 11.06 -1.38 17.69
C GLN A 92 11.09 0.09 17.23
N TYR A 93 12.22 0.55 16.70
CA TYR A 93 12.32 1.90 16.14
C TYR A 93 11.32 2.11 15.00
N PHE A 94 11.19 1.15 14.09
CA PHE A 94 10.23 1.22 12.98
C PHE A 94 8.78 1.31 13.48
N LEU A 95 8.42 0.52 14.48
CA LEU A 95 7.09 0.53 15.11
C LEU A 95 6.81 1.84 15.84
N ASP A 96 7.81 2.40 16.54
CA ASP A 96 7.68 3.66 17.24
C ASP A 96 7.51 4.83 16.27
N PHE A 97 8.32 4.85 15.22
CA PHE A 97 8.25 5.89 14.18
C PHE A 97 6.90 5.92 13.47
N ASN A 98 6.36 4.74 13.16
CA ASN A 98 5.08 4.60 12.44
C ASN A 98 3.87 4.42 13.37
N ASN A 99 4.03 4.56 14.69
CA ASN A 99 3.02 4.21 15.69
C ASN A 99 1.65 4.87 15.45
N LYS A 100 1.64 6.15 15.12
CA LYS A 100 0.39 6.90 14.89
C LYS A 100 -0.43 6.29 13.74
N GLU A 101 0.24 5.90 12.69
CA GLU A 101 -0.43 5.31 11.51
C GLU A 101 -0.82 3.85 11.75
N ILE A 102 0.05 3.08 12.41
CA ILE A 102 -0.26 1.69 12.77
C ILE A 102 -1.50 1.61 13.65
N GLN A 103 -1.64 2.48 14.65
CA GLN A 103 -2.78 2.49 15.57
C GLN A 103 -4.13 2.77 14.89
N ILE A 104 -4.15 3.41 13.73
CA ILE A 104 -5.39 3.61 12.96
C ILE A 104 -5.98 2.27 12.51
N PHE A 105 -5.12 1.32 12.10
CA PHE A 105 -5.53 0.02 11.58
C PHE A 105 -5.46 -1.07 12.64
N PHE A 106 -4.52 -1.00 13.57
CA PHE A 106 -4.22 -2.00 14.59
C PHE A 106 -4.06 -1.33 15.97
N PRO A 107 -5.17 -0.86 16.60
CA PRO A 107 -5.10 -0.10 17.84
C PRO A 107 -4.44 -0.90 18.99
N ASP A 108 -4.66 -2.20 19.03
CA ASP A 108 -4.22 -3.08 20.11
C ASP A 108 -2.83 -3.72 19.89
N TYR A 109 -2.14 -3.41 18.78
CA TYR A 109 -0.92 -4.13 18.40
C TYR A 109 0.17 -4.10 19.49
N ARG A 110 0.26 -3.01 20.27
CA ARG A 110 1.24 -2.89 21.35
C ARG A 110 0.96 -3.82 22.51
N GLN A 111 -0.29 -4.13 22.79
CA GLN A 111 -0.66 -5.09 23.82
C GLN A 111 -0.16 -6.49 23.45
N PHE A 112 -0.31 -6.88 22.18
CA PHE A 112 0.22 -8.15 21.69
C PHE A 112 1.74 -8.22 21.77
N ILE A 113 2.46 -7.16 21.42
CA ILE A 113 3.92 -7.09 21.55
C ILE A 113 4.34 -7.19 23.02
N ALA A 114 3.59 -6.60 23.95
CA ALA A 114 3.88 -6.66 25.39
C ALA A 114 3.63 -8.05 25.99
N VAL A 115 2.57 -8.74 25.57
CA VAL A 115 2.21 -10.11 26.02
C VAL A 115 3.22 -11.14 25.54
N ASP A 116 3.87 -10.92 24.40
CA ASP A 116 4.86 -11.82 23.81
C ASP A 116 6.13 -12.05 24.67
N ARG A 117 6.33 -11.30 25.74
CA ARG A 117 7.45 -11.51 26.67
C ARG A 117 7.46 -12.91 27.32
N GLY A 118 6.34 -13.66 27.22
CA GLY A 118 6.20 -15.03 27.75
C GLY A 118 6.11 -16.14 26.69
N HIS A 119 5.92 -15.81 25.40
CA HIS A 119 5.65 -16.78 24.33
C HIS A 119 6.50 -16.53 23.07
N ALA A 120 7.77 -16.16 23.24
CA ALA A 120 8.66 -15.79 22.14
C ALA A 120 8.84 -16.90 21.08
N GLU A 121 8.64 -18.17 21.44
CA GLU A 121 8.77 -19.30 20.51
C GLU A 121 7.58 -19.43 19.55
N ASP A 122 6.42 -18.93 19.92
CA ASP A 122 5.19 -18.98 19.11
C ASP A 122 5.00 -17.72 18.25
N THR A 123 5.86 -16.73 18.38
CA THR A 123 5.72 -15.47 17.67
C THR A 123 6.40 -15.52 16.32
N VAL A 124 5.62 -15.25 15.28
CA VAL A 124 6.12 -15.00 13.92
C VAL A 124 6.24 -13.50 13.72
N ALA A 125 7.44 -13.02 13.47
CA ALA A 125 7.72 -11.64 13.11
C ALA A 125 8.58 -11.59 11.84
N LEU A 126 8.10 -10.91 10.82
CA LEU A 126 8.75 -10.80 9.51
C LEU A 126 8.83 -9.31 9.12
N LEU A 127 10.02 -8.86 8.77
CA LEU A 127 10.20 -7.58 8.08
C LEU A 127 9.97 -7.78 6.59
N LEU A 128 9.12 -6.95 6.02
CA LEU A 128 8.96 -6.83 4.59
C LEU A 128 9.93 -5.79 4.06
N LEU A 129 10.95 -6.23 3.36
CA LEU A 129 11.89 -5.32 2.70
C LEU A 129 11.50 -5.09 1.26
N ARG A 130 11.70 -3.85 0.80
CA ARG A 130 11.77 -3.49 -0.61
C ARG A 130 13.19 -3.09 -0.92
N ASP A 131 13.86 -3.91 -1.76
CA ASP A 131 15.30 -3.82 -1.96
C ASP A 131 16.03 -3.98 -0.59
N THR A 132 16.60 -2.93 -0.03
CA THR A 132 17.27 -2.93 1.29
C THR A 132 16.53 -2.14 2.36
N GLN A 133 15.39 -1.52 2.01
CA GLN A 133 14.61 -0.68 2.93
C GLN A 133 13.43 -1.45 3.50
N VAL A 134 13.15 -1.26 4.79
CA VAL A 134 11.95 -1.82 5.41
C VAL A 134 10.73 -1.09 4.90
N ALA A 135 9.92 -1.82 4.15
CA ALA A 135 8.65 -1.36 3.61
C ALA A 135 7.47 -1.62 4.57
N GLY A 136 7.60 -2.64 5.43
CA GLY A 136 6.52 -3.01 6.33
C GLY A 136 6.92 -4.11 7.31
N VAL A 137 5.96 -4.51 8.12
CA VAL A 137 6.10 -5.58 9.11
C VAL A 137 4.84 -6.44 9.11
N PHE A 138 5.07 -7.75 9.20
CA PHE A 138 4.03 -8.75 9.38
C PHE A 138 4.32 -9.51 10.67
N SER A 139 3.35 -9.62 11.56
CA SER A 139 3.54 -10.33 12.80
C SER A 139 2.25 -10.97 13.31
N GLY A 140 2.40 -12.12 13.98
CA GLY A 140 1.31 -12.88 14.55
C GLY A 140 1.80 -13.88 15.59
N ILE A 141 0.86 -14.48 16.32
CA ILE A 141 1.11 -15.56 17.27
C ILE A 141 0.59 -16.85 16.64
N LYS A 142 1.48 -17.84 16.55
CA LYS A 142 1.14 -19.18 16.10
C LYS A 142 0.60 -19.98 17.26
N LYS A 143 -0.59 -20.58 17.08
CA LYS A 143 -1.18 -21.53 18.01
C LYS A 143 -1.48 -22.81 17.24
N THR A 144 -0.74 -23.87 17.52
CA THR A 144 -0.79 -25.11 16.74
C THR A 144 -0.51 -24.89 15.25
N GLU A 145 -1.51 -24.90 14.40
CA GLU A 145 -1.42 -24.71 12.94
C GLU A 145 -2.03 -23.37 12.47
N ASP A 146 -2.54 -22.57 13.39
CA ASP A 146 -3.19 -21.29 13.14
C ASP A 146 -2.25 -20.12 13.45
N LEU A 147 -2.13 -19.15 12.56
CA LEU A 147 -1.40 -17.92 12.80
C LEU A 147 -2.40 -16.76 12.98
N PHE A 148 -2.49 -16.26 14.20
CA PHE A 148 -3.28 -15.09 14.55
C PHE A 148 -2.49 -13.84 14.23
N ILE A 149 -2.88 -13.15 13.15
CA ILE A 149 -2.23 -11.93 12.68
C ILE A 149 -2.73 -10.76 13.54
N TYR A 150 -1.83 -10.07 14.21
CA TYR A 150 -2.14 -8.85 14.95
C TYR A 150 -1.44 -7.61 14.39
N LEU A 151 -0.58 -7.79 13.40
CA LEU A 151 0.07 -6.69 12.71
C LEU A 151 0.41 -7.09 11.26
N ASP A 152 -0.18 -6.39 10.31
CA ASP A 152 0.12 -6.43 8.88
C ASP A 152 0.14 -4.99 8.36
N TYR A 153 1.29 -4.35 8.52
CA TYR A 153 1.45 -2.94 8.23
C TYR A 153 2.51 -2.71 7.16
N VAL A 154 2.16 -1.87 6.20
CA VAL A 154 3.06 -1.40 5.14
C VAL A 154 2.99 0.12 5.09
N THR A 155 4.15 0.77 5.02
CA THR A 155 4.25 2.23 4.92
C THR A 155 3.65 2.75 3.60
N ALA A 156 3.06 3.93 3.64
CA ALA A 156 2.29 4.52 2.54
C ALA A 156 2.98 4.47 1.16
N PRO A 157 4.29 4.77 1.01
CA PRO A 157 4.97 4.74 -0.29
C PRO A 157 4.99 3.38 -1.00
N TYR A 158 4.83 2.28 -0.25
CA TYR A 158 4.93 0.92 -0.80
C TYR A 158 3.59 0.20 -0.95
N ARG A 159 2.46 0.77 -0.50
CA ARG A 159 1.13 0.12 -0.52
C ARG A 159 0.65 -0.19 -1.93
N ASP A 160 0.93 0.70 -2.89
CA ASP A 160 0.52 0.53 -4.29
C ASP A 160 1.33 -0.56 -5.03
N LEU A 161 2.42 -1.04 -4.44
CA LEU A 161 3.31 -2.05 -5.03
C LEU A 161 2.88 -3.48 -4.69
N LYS A 162 1.65 -3.65 -4.20
CA LYS A 162 0.99 -4.94 -3.92
C LYS A 162 1.74 -5.83 -2.91
N PRO A 163 2.20 -5.30 -1.78
CA PRO A 163 2.93 -6.07 -0.76
C PRO A 163 2.10 -7.23 -0.21
N GLY A 164 0.79 -7.07 -0.07
CA GLY A 164 -0.09 -8.14 0.38
C GLY A 164 -0.15 -9.32 -0.60
N GLU A 165 -0.17 -9.07 -1.91
CA GLU A 165 -0.08 -10.16 -2.88
C GLU A 165 1.24 -10.92 -2.76
N TYR A 166 2.31 -10.22 -2.43
CA TYR A 166 3.60 -10.86 -2.20
C TYR A 166 3.57 -11.79 -1.00
N ILE A 167 3.04 -11.34 0.15
CA ILE A 167 2.96 -12.14 1.38
C ILE A 167 1.96 -13.30 1.19
N TYR A 168 0.71 -12.98 0.82
CA TYR A 168 -0.42 -13.90 0.90
C TYR A 168 -0.63 -14.78 -0.33
N LYS A 169 0.05 -14.49 -1.46
CA LYS A 169 -0.08 -15.28 -2.70
C LYS A 169 1.26 -15.81 -3.17
N LYS A 170 2.31 -14.97 -3.29
CA LYS A 170 3.61 -15.38 -3.86
C LYS A 170 4.51 -16.08 -2.86
N LYS A 171 4.49 -15.68 -1.59
CA LYS A 171 5.39 -16.18 -0.54
C LYS A 171 4.67 -16.93 0.59
N VAL A 172 3.49 -17.40 0.29
CA VAL A 172 2.69 -18.23 1.21
C VAL A 172 3.46 -19.45 1.72
N ASN A 173 4.39 -20.00 0.91
CA ASN A 173 5.24 -21.11 1.32
C ASN A 173 6.11 -20.80 2.54
N VAL A 174 6.55 -19.54 2.74
CA VAL A 174 7.29 -19.14 3.94
C VAL A 174 6.46 -19.40 5.20
N LEU A 175 5.16 -19.17 5.13
CA LEU A 175 4.23 -19.43 6.24
C LEU A 175 3.98 -20.95 6.41
N LYS A 176 3.90 -21.69 5.29
CA LYS A 176 3.81 -23.16 5.32
C LYS A 176 5.03 -23.80 5.96
N ASP A 177 6.22 -23.31 5.62
CA ASP A 177 7.49 -23.81 6.18
C ASP A 177 7.57 -23.57 7.70
N LEU A 178 6.83 -22.57 8.20
CA LEU A 178 6.63 -22.35 9.65
C LEU A 178 5.54 -23.27 10.26
N GLY A 179 4.96 -24.19 9.48
CA GLY A 179 3.90 -25.09 9.92
C GLY A 179 2.54 -24.43 10.12
N VAL A 180 2.29 -23.31 9.42
CA VAL A 180 1.00 -22.59 9.44
C VAL A 180 0.09 -23.16 8.36
N LYS A 181 -1.15 -23.54 8.74
CA LYS A 181 -2.19 -23.96 7.80
C LYS A 181 -3.28 -22.92 7.61
N ARG A 182 -3.55 -22.09 8.64
CA ARG A 182 -4.58 -21.06 8.56
C ARG A 182 -4.06 -19.73 9.09
N LEU A 183 -4.43 -18.67 8.41
CA LEU A 183 -4.21 -17.29 8.82
C LEU A 183 -5.52 -16.72 9.37
N ILE A 184 -5.48 -16.12 10.52
CA ILE A 184 -6.63 -15.56 11.21
C ILE A 184 -6.33 -14.10 11.53
N CYS A 185 -7.21 -13.19 11.14
CA CYS A 185 -7.09 -11.77 11.46
C CYS A 185 -8.43 -11.24 12.00
N GLU A 186 -8.41 -10.63 13.16
CA GLU A 186 -9.57 -9.95 13.75
C GLU A 186 -9.38 -8.45 13.61
N ILE A 187 -10.24 -7.80 12.83
CA ILE A 187 -10.10 -6.39 12.48
C ILE A 187 -11.45 -5.72 12.32
N GLU A 188 -11.55 -4.47 12.72
CA GLU A 188 -12.79 -3.68 12.57
C GLU A 188 -12.67 -2.58 11.50
N HIS A 189 -11.46 -2.15 11.17
CA HIS A 189 -11.24 -1.05 10.23
C HIS A 189 -11.75 -1.39 8.82
N PRO A 190 -12.69 -0.60 8.23
CA PRO A 190 -13.36 -0.95 6.97
C PRO A 190 -12.41 -1.16 5.79
N GLN A 191 -11.42 -0.28 5.63
CA GLN A 191 -10.45 -0.39 4.54
C GLN A 191 -9.58 -1.64 4.66
N HIS A 192 -9.26 -2.06 5.90
CA HIS A 192 -8.48 -3.27 6.12
C HIS A 192 -9.30 -4.53 5.88
N LYS A 193 -10.60 -4.52 6.22
CA LYS A 193 -11.53 -5.62 5.85
C LYS A 193 -11.59 -5.81 4.34
N GLU A 194 -11.72 -4.73 3.58
CA GLU A 194 -11.72 -4.78 2.11
C GLU A 194 -10.39 -5.32 1.56
N TYR A 195 -9.27 -4.89 2.14
CA TYR A 195 -7.95 -5.40 1.79
C TYR A 195 -7.82 -6.92 2.03
N LEU A 196 -8.25 -7.43 3.19
CA LEU A 196 -8.22 -8.86 3.51
C LEU A 196 -9.07 -9.68 2.53
N ARG A 197 -10.27 -9.20 2.15
CA ARG A 197 -11.08 -9.87 1.12
C ARG A 197 -10.35 -9.95 -0.22
N LYS A 198 -9.67 -8.87 -0.64
CA LYS A 198 -8.83 -8.86 -1.88
C LYS A 198 -7.64 -9.84 -1.77
N MET A 199 -7.14 -10.10 -0.57
CA MET A 199 -6.08 -11.08 -0.32
C MET A 199 -6.59 -12.51 -0.22
N GLY A 200 -7.91 -12.73 -0.32
CA GLY A 200 -8.53 -14.05 -0.33
C GLY A 200 -8.88 -14.57 1.05
N PHE A 201 -9.03 -13.70 2.04
CA PHE A 201 -9.60 -14.06 3.32
C PHE A 201 -11.14 -14.10 3.22
N VAL A 202 -11.73 -15.06 3.92
CA VAL A 202 -13.18 -15.23 4.07
C VAL A 202 -13.59 -14.71 5.44
N GLU A 203 -14.64 -13.91 5.50
CA GLU A 203 -15.18 -13.38 6.74
C GLU A 203 -16.05 -14.43 7.43
N GLU A 204 -15.71 -14.79 8.65
CA GLU A 204 -16.50 -15.65 9.52
C GLU A 204 -17.20 -14.80 10.60
N LYS A 205 -18.44 -15.12 10.91
CA LYS A 205 -19.17 -14.47 12.00
C LYS A 205 -18.59 -14.92 13.34
N SER A 206 -18.08 -13.98 14.12
CA SER A 206 -17.69 -14.17 15.51
C SER A 206 -18.55 -13.27 16.40
N GLU A 207 -18.74 -13.63 17.66
CA GLU A 207 -19.68 -12.96 18.57
C GLU A 207 -19.37 -11.48 18.83
N ASN A 208 -18.08 -11.05 18.74
CA ASN A 208 -17.68 -9.70 19.14
C ASN A 208 -16.83 -8.93 18.12
N LYS A 209 -16.23 -9.56 17.09
CA LYS A 209 -15.39 -8.90 16.08
C LYS A 209 -15.52 -9.62 14.73
N SER A 210 -15.33 -8.88 13.63
CA SER A 210 -15.20 -9.52 12.31
C SER A 210 -13.89 -10.31 12.25
N ARG A 211 -14.01 -11.62 12.08
CA ARG A 211 -12.91 -12.56 11.95
C ARG A 211 -12.71 -12.94 10.50
N PHE A 212 -11.51 -12.81 10.01
CA PHE A 212 -11.13 -13.15 8.65
C PHE A 212 -10.19 -14.34 8.66
N VAL A 213 -10.50 -15.38 7.88
CA VAL A 213 -9.74 -16.62 7.82
C VAL A 213 -9.30 -16.90 6.41
N LYS A 214 -8.07 -17.38 6.26
CA LYS A 214 -7.52 -17.82 4.98
C LYS A 214 -6.70 -19.09 5.16
N GLU A 215 -6.97 -20.10 4.36
CA GLU A 215 -6.12 -21.29 4.25
C GLU A 215 -4.83 -20.98 3.47
N VAL A 216 -3.76 -21.66 3.88
CA VAL A 216 -2.39 -21.42 3.40
C VAL A 216 -1.86 -22.63 2.62
#